data_efc4d85640920e69f269a49e5998b7e0
#
_entry.id   efc4d85640920e69f269a49e5998b7e0
#
_cell.length_a   1.000
_cell.length_b   1.000
_cell.length_c   1.000
_cell.angle_alpha   90.00
_cell.angle_beta   90.00
_cell.angle_gamma   90.00
#
_symmetry.space_group_name_H-M   'P 1'
#
loop_
_entity.id
_entity.type
_entity.pdbx_description
1 polymer ?
#
loop_
_entity_poly.entity_id
_entity_poly.type
_entity_poly.pdbx_seq_one_letter_code
_entity_poly.pdbx_strand_id
1 'polypeptide(L)'
;MKNKILVFSLLLFSLILFGCEFNNTPTKKVESLLMKYQNNSESVSKELDDYVKSEEIDLAYQDKYKEVFLKQYQDLKYEIKDEKIDGNTSEVTAEIEVYDYYKTQTEVSTYITNHQDEFNTNGIFDNNKVLEYKIKELTNTKDKVTYTIVFNLTKV
;
A
#
# COMPACT_ATOMS: atom_id res chain seq x y z
N MET A 1 24.64 6.70 5.99
CA MET A 1 23.37 6.83 5.23
C MET A 1 22.35 5.97 5.92
N LYS A 2 21.33 6.56 6.54
CA LYS A 2 20.27 5.81 7.23
C LYS A 2 19.43 5.11 6.16
N ASN A 3 19.49 3.79 6.12
CA ASN A 3 18.58 2.97 5.33
C ASN A 3 17.15 3.33 5.76
N LYS A 4 16.49 4.18 4.99
CA LYS A 4 15.04 4.24 5.01
C LYS A 4 14.57 2.92 4.38
N ILE A 5 14.50 1.88 5.21
CA ILE A 5 13.65 0.75 4.91
C ILE A 5 12.28 1.38 4.73
N LEU A 6 11.88 1.48 3.48
CA LEU A 6 10.51 1.81 3.13
C LEU A 6 9.69 0.63 3.65
N VAL A 7 9.35 0.71 4.93
CA VAL A 7 8.32 -0.13 5.51
C VAL A 7 7.08 0.27 4.72
N PHE A 8 6.77 -0.51 3.70
CA PHE A 8 5.47 -0.55 3.07
C PHE A 8 4.52 -1.19 4.07
N SER A 9 4.59 -0.65 5.30
CA SER A 9 3.58 -0.84 6.30
C SER A 9 2.39 -0.14 5.74
N LEU A 10 1.50 -0.94 5.19
CA LEU A 10 0.08 -0.69 5.06
C LEU A 10 -0.31 0.65 5.70
N LEU A 11 -0.16 1.74 4.94
CA LEU A 11 -0.59 3.10 5.31
C LEU A 11 -2.12 3.19 5.43
N LEU A 12 -2.77 2.03 5.58
CA LEU A 12 -4.20 1.82 5.78
C LEU A 12 -4.67 2.16 7.21
N PHE A 13 -3.79 2.59 8.15
CA PHE A 13 -4.14 2.38 9.56
C PHE A 13 -4.17 3.56 10.51
N SER A 14 -4.47 4.74 10.04
CA SER A 14 -4.89 5.82 10.97
C SER A 14 -6.19 6.51 10.55
N LEU A 15 -7.08 5.78 9.90
CA LEU A 15 -8.40 6.33 9.62
C LEU A 15 -9.31 6.08 10.82
N ILE A 16 -9.39 7.08 11.70
CA ILE A 16 -10.52 7.24 12.60
C ILE A 16 -11.72 7.51 11.70
N LEU A 17 -12.54 6.48 11.49
CA LEU A 17 -13.76 6.61 10.68
C LEU A 17 -14.79 7.43 11.46
N PHE A 18 -14.81 8.73 11.23
CA PHE A 18 -15.89 9.62 11.69
C PHE A 18 -17.07 9.50 10.73
N GLY A 19 -18.23 9.12 11.22
CA GLY A 19 -19.43 9.14 10.42
C GLY A 19 -20.64 8.56 11.13
N CYS A 20 -21.57 9.42 11.48
CA CYS A 20 -22.91 9.05 11.92
C CYS A 20 -23.75 8.66 10.71
N GLU A 21 -24.14 7.39 10.61
CA GLU A 21 -25.38 7.01 9.95
C GLU A 21 -25.97 5.75 10.60
N PHE A 22 -27.25 5.81 10.89
CA PHE A 22 -28.00 4.90 11.75
C PHE A 22 -28.13 3.44 11.25
N ASN A 23 -27.56 3.10 10.09
CA ASN A 23 -27.69 1.76 9.48
C ASN A 23 -26.35 1.06 9.14
N ASN A 24 -25.20 1.57 9.56
CA ASN A 24 -23.92 0.96 9.22
C ASN A 24 -23.30 0.24 10.41
N THR A 25 -23.27 -1.09 10.35
CA THR A 25 -22.48 -1.89 11.29
C THR A 25 -20.99 -1.57 11.15
N PRO A 26 -20.17 -1.83 12.19
CA PRO A 26 -18.72 -1.69 12.09
C PRO A 26 -18.14 -2.44 10.88
N THR A 27 -18.58 -3.67 10.64
CA THR A 27 -18.22 -4.46 9.45
C THR A 27 -18.49 -3.71 8.15
N LYS A 28 -19.68 -3.15 7.96
CA LYS A 28 -20.02 -2.41 6.74
C LYS A 28 -19.16 -1.16 6.54
N LYS A 29 -18.72 -0.52 7.62
CA LYS A 29 -17.79 0.62 7.54
C LYS A 29 -16.43 0.18 7.01
N VAL A 30 -15.91 -0.95 7.50
CA VAL A 30 -14.65 -1.52 7.03
C VAL A 30 -14.76 -1.96 5.57
N GLU A 31 -15.83 -2.66 5.20
CA GLU A 31 -16.09 -3.05 3.81
C GLU A 31 -16.15 -1.82 2.88
N SER A 32 -16.87 -0.77 3.29
CA SER A 32 -16.96 0.48 2.53
C SER A 32 -15.59 1.15 2.36
N LEU A 33 -14.74 1.11 3.39
CA LEU A 33 -13.37 1.61 3.32
C LEU A 33 -12.55 0.80 2.30
N LEU A 34 -12.55 -0.52 2.41
CA LEU A 34 -11.80 -1.39 1.50
C LEU A 34 -12.27 -1.24 0.05
N MET A 35 -13.59 -1.10 -0.16
CA MET A 35 -14.14 -0.82 -1.49
C MET A 35 -13.67 0.53 -2.07
N LYS A 36 -13.44 1.57 -1.25
CA LYS A 36 -12.88 2.83 -1.74
C LYS A 36 -11.49 2.64 -2.36
N TYR A 37 -10.66 1.77 -1.77
CA TYR A 37 -9.35 1.42 -2.32
C TYR A 37 -9.50 0.60 -3.60
N GLN A 38 -10.33 -0.45 -3.59
CA GLN A 38 -10.56 -1.28 -4.78
C GLN A 38 -11.08 -0.46 -5.98
N ASN A 39 -11.95 0.52 -5.73
CA ASN A 39 -12.56 1.35 -6.76
C ASN A 39 -11.77 2.63 -7.08
N ASN A 40 -10.58 2.81 -6.47
CA ASN A 40 -9.78 4.03 -6.63
C ASN A 40 -10.62 5.30 -6.49
N SER A 41 -11.32 5.44 -5.35
CA SER A 41 -12.12 6.63 -5.09
C SER A 41 -11.29 7.91 -5.16
N GLU A 42 -11.94 9.06 -5.38
CA GLU A 42 -11.23 10.35 -5.49
C GLU A 42 -10.34 10.64 -4.28
N SER A 43 -10.80 10.31 -3.05
CA SER A 43 -9.99 10.46 -1.84
C SER A 43 -8.75 9.58 -1.86
N VAL A 44 -8.86 8.32 -2.26
CA VAL A 44 -7.74 7.39 -2.38
C VAL A 44 -6.76 7.83 -3.47
N SER A 45 -7.28 8.28 -4.62
CA SER A 45 -6.44 8.81 -5.70
C SER A 45 -5.62 10.01 -5.24
N LYS A 46 -6.24 10.93 -4.49
CA LYS A 46 -5.56 12.11 -3.94
C LYS A 46 -4.49 11.73 -2.90
N GLU A 47 -4.83 10.85 -1.96
CA GLU A 47 -3.86 10.36 -0.95
C GLU A 47 -2.65 9.72 -1.63
N LEU A 48 -2.87 8.95 -2.71
CA LEU A 48 -1.81 8.32 -3.47
C LEU A 48 -0.96 9.34 -4.22
N ASP A 49 -1.58 10.38 -4.82
CA ASP A 49 -0.85 11.48 -5.46
C ASP A 49 0.04 12.23 -4.45
N ASP A 50 -0.50 12.51 -3.27
CA ASP A 50 0.26 13.19 -2.20
C ASP A 50 1.41 12.30 -1.70
N TYR A 51 1.18 10.99 -1.56
CA TYR A 51 2.22 10.02 -1.19
C TYR A 51 3.33 9.97 -2.23
N VAL A 52 3.01 9.79 -3.51
CA VAL A 52 4.01 9.69 -4.60
C VAL A 52 4.85 10.96 -4.69
N LYS A 53 4.24 12.13 -4.50
CA LYS A 53 4.96 13.42 -4.45
C LYS A 53 5.91 13.50 -3.24
N SER A 54 5.52 12.94 -2.09
CA SER A 54 6.36 12.96 -0.88
C SER A 54 7.60 12.08 -0.98
N GLU A 55 7.62 11.12 -1.89
CA GLU A 55 8.77 10.22 -2.12
C GLU A 55 9.91 10.87 -2.93
N GLU A 56 9.76 12.13 -3.34
CA GLU A 56 10.77 12.87 -4.12
C GLU A 56 11.21 12.15 -5.41
N ILE A 57 10.28 11.42 -6.02
CA ILE A 57 10.48 10.68 -7.26
C ILE A 57 10.47 11.66 -8.44
N ASP A 58 11.38 11.48 -9.39
CA ASP A 58 11.39 12.23 -10.65
C ASP A 58 10.02 12.16 -11.34
N LEU A 59 9.52 13.32 -11.81
CA LEU A 59 8.22 13.46 -12.45
C LEU A 59 7.98 12.43 -13.56
N ALA A 60 9.04 12.06 -14.29
CA ALA A 60 8.98 11.08 -15.38
C ALA A 60 8.54 9.67 -14.91
N TYR A 61 8.68 9.37 -13.61
CA TYR A 61 8.38 8.06 -13.04
C TYR A 61 7.16 8.05 -12.10
N GLN A 62 6.64 9.22 -11.72
CA GLN A 62 5.56 9.32 -10.73
C GLN A 62 4.31 8.54 -11.15
N ASP A 63 3.89 8.66 -12.41
CA ASP A 63 2.70 7.96 -12.91
C ASP A 63 2.88 6.43 -12.88
N LYS A 64 4.02 5.93 -13.34
CA LYS A 64 4.34 4.50 -13.33
C LYS A 64 4.41 3.95 -11.90
N TYR A 65 4.99 4.73 -10.99
CA TYR A 65 5.07 4.36 -9.59
C TYR A 65 3.68 4.33 -8.94
N LYS A 66 2.83 5.31 -9.26
CA LYS A 66 1.43 5.34 -8.85
C LYS A 66 0.65 4.12 -9.34
N GLU A 67 0.84 3.71 -10.60
CA GLU A 67 0.19 2.52 -11.17
C GLU A 67 0.47 1.23 -10.39
N VAL A 68 1.67 1.08 -9.82
CA VAL A 68 2.02 -0.06 -8.96
C VAL A 68 1.08 -0.15 -7.76
N PHE A 69 0.81 0.98 -7.08
CA PHE A 69 -0.09 1.01 -5.93
C PHE A 69 -1.55 0.84 -6.33
N LEU A 70 -1.95 1.46 -7.44
CA LEU A 70 -3.32 1.30 -7.95
C LEU A 70 -3.62 -0.17 -8.25
N LYS A 71 -2.68 -0.89 -8.86
CA LYS A 71 -2.79 -2.33 -9.06
C LYS A 71 -2.95 -3.09 -7.75
N GLN A 72 -2.15 -2.74 -6.73
CA GLN A 72 -2.26 -3.33 -5.39
C GLN A 72 -3.64 -3.14 -4.79
N TYR A 73 -4.20 -1.93 -4.89
CA TYR A 73 -5.49 -1.59 -4.32
C TYR A 73 -6.64 -2.25 -5.08
N GLN A 74 -6.63 -2.20 -6.41
CA GLN A 74 -7.68 -2.77 -7.25
C GLN A 74 -7.76 -4.30 -7.15
N ASP A 75 -6.61 -4.97 -7.00
CA ASP A 75 -6.51 -6.42 -6.90
C ASP A 75 -6.57 -6.96 -5.47
N LEU A 76 -6.74 -6.08 -4.49
CA LEU A 76 -6.92 -6.42 -3.07
C LEU A 76 -8.16 -7.30 -2.92
N LYS A 77 -8.02 -8.41 -2.18
CA LYS A 77 -9.14 -9.23 -1.72
C LYS A 77 -9.21 -9.18 -0.21
N TYR A 78 -10.39 -9.29 0.34
CA TYR A 78 -10.55 -9.32 1.78
C TYR A 78 -11.66 -10.29 2.22
N GLU A 79 -11.57 -10.74 3.45
CA GLU A 79 -12.57 -11.53 4.15
C GLU A 79 -12.70 -11.03 5.58
N ILE A 80 -13.90 -10.65 5.99
CA ILE A 80 -14.17 -10.28 7.39
C ILE A 80 -14.22 -11.55 8.22
N LYS A 81 -13.45 -11.62 9.30
CA LYS A 81 -13.33 -12.79 10.18
C LYS A 81 -14.08 -12.64 11.49
N ASP A 82 -14.10 -11.45 12.06
CA ASP A 82 -14.70 -11.21 13.38
C ASP A 82 -15.14 -9.77 13.55
N GLU A 83 -16.17 -9.53 14.35
CA GLU A 83 -16.62 -8.23 14.79
C GLU A 83 -16.90 -8.29 16.30
N LYS A 84 -16.29 -7.38 17.06
CA LYS A 84 -16.53 -7.18 18.49
C LYS A 84 -16.99 -5.77 18.75
N ILE A 85 -18.03 -5.62 19.55
CA ILE A 85 -18.59 -4.31 19.92
C ILE A 85 -18.53 -4.21 21.45
N ASP A 86 -17.89 -3.15 21.94
CA ASP A 86 -17.83 -2.83 23.37
C ASP A 86 -18.21 -1.35 23.58
N GLY A 87 -19.46 -1.13 23.97
CA GLY A 87 -20.01 0.20 24.17
C GLY A 87 -19.89 1.09 22.94
N ASN A 88 -19.01 2.10 23.01
CA ASN A 88 -18.77 3.05 21.93
C ASN A 88 -17.59 2.67 21.03
N THR A 89 -16.93 1.56 21.28
CA THR A 89 -15.82 1.06 20.46
C THR A 89 -16.19 -0.24 19.79
N SER A 90 -15.55 -0.53 18.68
CA SER A 90 -15.67 -1.82 18.01
C SER A 90 -14.38 -2.19 17.32
N GLU A 91 -14.14 -3.48 17.22
CA GLU A 91 -13.03 -4.08 16.49
C GLU A 91 -13.59 -4.94 15.37
N VAL A 92 -13.07 -4.78 14.17
CA VAL A 92 -13.38 -5.63 13.02
C VAL A 92 -12.08 -6.26 12.56
N THR A 93 -12.01 -7.58 12.58
CA THR A 93 -10.87 -8.33 12.08
C THR A 93 -11.12 -8.76 10.63
N ALA A 94 -10.20 -8.43 9.75
CA ALA A 94 -10.24 -8.85 8.36
C ALA A 94 -8.91 -9.51 7.95
N GLU A 95 -8.99 -10.51 7.09
CA GLU A 95 -7.86 -10.97 6.28
C GLU A 95 -7.85 -10.22 4.96
N ILE A 96 -6.69 -9.70 4.59
CA ILE A 96 -6.50 -8.94 3.34
C ILE A 96 -5.39 -9.60 2.54
N GLU A 97 -5.72 -10.08 1.35
CA GLU A 97 -4.76 -10.62 0.38
C GLU A 97 -4.33 -9.52 -0.60
N VAL A 98 -3.03 -9.34 -0.71
CA VAL A 98 -2.39 -8.34 -1.57
C VAL A 98 -1.16 -8.92 -2.26
N TYR A 99 -0.58 -8.22 -3.26
CA TYR A 99 0.72 -8.61 -3.81
C TYR A 99 1.81 -8.51 -2.75
N ASP A 100 2.72 -9.48 -2.72
CA ASP A 100 3.86 -9.49 -1.79
C ASP A 100 4.96 -8.54 -2.26
N TYR A 101 4.67 -7.25 -2.23
CA TYR A 101 5.63 -6.22 -2.57
C TYR A 101 6.78 -6.13 -1.58
N TYR A 102 6.60 -6.58 -0.34
CA TYR A 102 7.70 -6.64 0.62
C TYR A 102 8.78 -7.62 0.18
N LYS A 103 8.38 -8.84 -0.22
CA LYS A 103 9.29 -9.84 -0.78
C LYS A 103 9.99 -9.29 -2.02
N THR A 104 9.23 -8.76 -2.97
CA THR A 104 9.79 -8.21 -4.22
C THR A 104 10.78 -7.07 -3.95
N GLN A 105 10.49 -6.15 -3.03
CA GLN A 105 11.42 -5.06 -2.69
C GLN A 105 12.71 -5.58 -2.04
N THR A 106 12.61 -6.64 -1.22
CA THR A 106 13.79 -7.28 -0.62
C THR A 106 14.67 -7.92 -1.69
N GLU A 107 14.06 -8.63 -2.64
CA GLU A 107 14.76 -9.24 -3.77
C GLU A 107 15.42 -8.19 -4.67
N VAL A 108 14.70 -7.12 -5.00
CA VAL A 108 15.21 -5.97 -5.77
C VAL A 108 16.40 -5.32 -5.06
N SER A 109 16.29 -5.08 -3.77
CA SER A 109 17.39 -4.46 -2.99
C SER A 109 18.63 -5.36 -2.96
N THR A 110 18.42 -6.65 -2.83
CA THR A 110 19.51 -7.65 -2.88
C THR A 110 20.17 -7.69 -4.26
N TYR A 111 19.36 -7.67 -5.32
CA TYR A 111 19.87 -7.67 -6.69
C TYR A 111 20.70 -6.42 -6.97
N ILE A 112 20.19 -5.24 -6.66
CA ILE A 112 20.91 -3.97 -6.86
C ILE A 112 22.25 -3.96 -6.09
N THR A 113 22.25 -4.47 -4.86
CA THR A 113 23.48 -4.54 -4.04
C THR A 113 24.55 -5.41 -4.69
N ASN A 114 24.14 -6.52 -5.29
CA ASN A 114 25.06 -7.49 -5.89
C ASN A 114 25.47 -7.15 -7.34
N HIS A 115 24.75 -6.24 -8.00
CA HIS A 115 24.91 -5.89 -9.42
C HIS A 115 25.04 -4.36 -9.63
N GLN A 116 25.75 -3.66 -8.74
CA GLN A 116 25.83 -2.20 -8.75
C GLN A 116 26.28 -1.61 -10.10
N ASP A 117 27.15 -2.33 -10.81
CA ASP A 117 27.68 -1.88 -12.12
C ASP A 117 26.58 -1.74 -13.19
N GLU A 118 25.51 -2.53 -13.12
CA GLU A 118 24.38 -2.44 -14.04
C GLU A 118 23.58 -1.14 -13.86
N PHE A 119 23.65 -0.57 -12.66
CA PHE A 119 22.97 0.66 -12.28
C PHE A 119 23.84 1.91 -12.40
N ASN A 120 24.98 1.83 -13.11
CA ASN A 120 25.83 2.96 -13.39
C ASN A 120 25.53 3.56 -14.76
N THR A 121 25.68 4.90 -14.87
CA THR A 121 25.71 5.65 -16.14
C THR A 121 27.02 6.42 -16.16
N ASN A 122 27.89 6.15 -17.14
CA ASN A 122 29.24 6.76 -17.23
C ASN A 122 30.09 6.59 -15.95
N GLY A 123 29.95 5.44 -15.27
CA GLY A 123 30.69 5.14 -14.04
C GLY A 123 30.12 5.78 -12.76
N ILE A 124 28.97 6.44 -12.84
CA ILE A 124 28.27 7.06 -11.72
C ILE A 124 26.96 6.28 -11.46
N PHE A 125 26.70 5.98 -10.18
CA PHE A 125 25.46 5.30 -9.78
C PHE A 125 24.23 6.14 -10.15
N ASP A 126 23.30 5.52 -10.89
CA ASP A 126 22.13 6.17 -11.46
C ASP A 126 20.85 5.74 -10.74
N ASN A 127 20.33 6.62 -9.90
CA ASN A 127 19.10 6.36 -9.13
C ASN A 127 17.87 6.13 -10.03
N ASN A 128 17.85 6.70 -11.23
CA ASN A 128 16.73 6.51 -12.15
C ASN A 128 16.70 5.08 -12.70
N LYS A 129 17.86 4.49 -13.00
CA LYS A 129 17.93 3.06 -13.37
C LYS A 129 17.44 2.15 -12.25
N VAL A 130 17.82 2.47 -11.01
CA VAL A 130 17.33 1.75 -9.82
C VAL A 130 15.81 1.85 -9.70
N LEU A 131 15.26 3.04 -9.88
CA LEU A 131 13.82 3.28 -9.80
C LEU A 131 13.07 2.56 -10.91
N GLU A 132 13.56 2.63 -12.15
CA GLU A 132 12.99 1.88 -13.28
C GLU A 132 12.94 0.37 -13.02
N TYR A 133 14.05 -0.19 -12.56
CA TYR A 133 14.15 -1.60 -12.23
C TYR A 133 13.15 -1.96 -11.12
N LYS A 134 13.09 -1.18 -10.04
CA LYS A 134 12.16 -1.37 -8.94
C LYS A 134 10.69 -1.34 -9.42
N ILE A 135 10.31 -0.34 -10.21
CA ILE A 135 8.95 -0.22 -10.75
C ILE A 135 8.62 -1.45 -11.61
N LYS A 136 9.54 -1.86 -12.49
CA LYS A 136 9.37 -3.03 -13.34
C LYS A 136 9.11 -4.30 -12.53
N GLU A 137 9.93 -4.57 -11.53
CA GLU A 137 9.80 -5.78 -10.71
C GLU A 137 8.52 -5.76 -9.87
N LEU A 138 8.14 -4.62 -9.28
CA LEU A 138 6.89 -4.47 -8.55
C LEU A 138 5.67 -4.65 -9.47
N THR A 139 5.71 -4.09 -10.68
CA THR A 139 4.63 -4.27 -11.68
C THR A 139 4.46 -5.75 -12.06
N ASN A 140 5.56 -6.50 -12.11
CA ASN A 140 5.57 -7.92 -12.48
C ASN A 140 5.30 -8.88 -11.31
N THR A 141 5.19 -8.37 -10.08
CA THR A 141 4.91 -9.21 -8.91
C THR A 141 3.61 -9.97 -9.08
N LYS A 142 3.66 -11.29 -8.86
CA LYS A 142 2.51 -12.20 -8.92
C LYS A 142 2.22 -12.86 -7.58
N ASP A 143 3.25 -13.01 -6.77
CA ASP A 143 3.14 -13.59 -5.43
C ASP A 143 2.19 -12.75 -4.58
N LYS A 144 1.37 -13.42 -3.80
CA LYS A 144 0.40 -12.81 -2.90
C LYS A 144 0.72 -13.18 -1.46
N VAL A 145 0.35 -12.30 -0.55
CA VAL A 145 0.46 -12.49 0.90
C VAL A 145 -0.85 -12.07 1.56
N THR A 146 -1.22 -12.77 2.62
CA THR A 146 -2.41 -12.44 3.42
C THR A 146 -1.99 -11.86 4.76
N TYR A 147 -2.56 -10.72 5.10
CA TYR A 147 -2.39 -10.07 6.40
C TYR A 147 -3.70 -10.13 7.19
N THR A 148 -3.60 -10.46 8.47
CA THR A 148 -4.73 -10.30 9.41
C THR A 148 -4.65 -8.92 10.02
N ILE A 149 -5.72 -8.15 9.88
CA ILE A 149 -5.78 -6.74 10.29
C ILE A 149 -6.96 -6.52 11.20
N VAL A 150 -6.74 -5.79 12.29
CA VAL A 150 -7.78 -5.36 13.23
C VAL A 150 -8.04 -3.87 13.04
N PHE A 151 -9.26 -3.55 12.61
CA PHE A 151 -9.75 -2.20 12.49
C PHE A 151 -10.43 -1.77 13.78
N ASN A 152 -9.94 -0.69 14.38
CA ASN A 152 -10.53 -0.11 15.58
C ASN A 152 -11.43 1.07 15.19
N LEU A 153 -12.69 1.02 15.58
CA LEU A 153 -13.68 2.04 15.27
C LEU A 153 -14.25 2.61 16.57
N THR A 154 -14.52 3.92 16.55
CA THR A 154 -15.20 4.60 17.66
C THR A 154 -16.51 5.18 17.15
N LYS A 155 -17.57 5.00 17.92
CA LYS A 155 -18.87 5.60 17.66
C LYS A 155 -18.79 7.07 18.04
N VAL A 156 -19.08 7.93 17.11
CA VAL A 156 -19.15 9.40 17.30
C VAL A 156 -20.61 9.81 17.44
#